data_08e8057518aa3bf363d5b930efbeecf5
#
_entry.id   08e8057518aa3bf363d5b930efbeecf5
#
_cell.length_a   1.000
_cell.length_b   1.000
_cell.length_c   1.000
_cell.angle_alpha   90.00
_cell.angle_beta   90.00
_cell.angle_gamma   90.00
#
_symmetry.space_group_name_H-M   'P 1'
#
loop_
_entity.id
_entity.type
_entity.pdbx_description
1 polymer ?
#
loop_
_entity_poly.entity_id
_entity_poly.type
_entity_poly.pdbx_seq_one_letter_code
_entity_poly.pdbx_strand_id
1 'polypeptide(L)'
;MTLGCSKNLVDTERLMARLESLGYCCAHDPEVATGEIAVINTCGFIGDAKEESINTILQFAERKTQGELKRLYVMGCLAERYRKDLEAEIPEVDKWFGKFDYLNLIEELKTPPQPSPQREGLQAGCQPRVLTTPRHYAYLKISEGCNRMCSYCAIPLITGRHTSVPMEELIREAEWMAGQGVKELNVIAQDLSSYGLDLYKRHQLPELINRLADIEGIGWIRLHYAYPTDFPYPILDVMRERENVCRYLDIALQHATDSMLSTMRRHITRAEQDRLLDTIRTKVPGICLRTTLLVGHPGETEADFRELCDWVEQQQFDRLGAFAYSEEDGTYAAKHYMDDIPEEVKQERVAEIMRIQQAISARKMASQVGKVLRVLTDRREGDYVIGRTEFDSPEVDCEVLITAPSTLGKGEIRIGEFYDIKIERAEEFDLFGKLWSKK
;
A
#
# COMPACT_ATOMS: atom_id res chain seq x y z
N MET A 1 -14.11 -7.80 -7.25
CA MET A 1 -13.97 -6.75 -6.21
C MET A 1 -12.71 -6.97 -5.40
N THR A 2 -11.95 -5.91 -5.15
CA THR A 2 -10.76 -5.97 -4.30
C THR A 2 -10.88 -4.96 -3.19
N LEU A 3 -10.77 -5.41 -1.96
CA LEU A 3 -10.87 -4.58 -0.76
C LEU A 3 -9.54 -4.56 -0.03
N GLY A 4 -9.26 -3.45 0.64
CA GLY A 4 -8.10 -3.26 1.49
C GLY A 4 -6.88 -2.71 0.75
N CYS A 5 -5.74 -3.39 0.81
CA CYS A 5 -4.44 -2.82 0.48
C CYS A 5 -3.90 -3.22 -0.90
N SER A 6 -2.86 -2.51 -1.35
CA SER A 6 -2.14 -2.77 -2.59
C SER A 6 -1.61 -4.22 -2.74
N LYS A 7 -1.37 -4.93 -1.61
CA LYS A 7 -0.95 -6.35 -1.66
C LYS A 7 -2.12 -7.23 -2.14
N ASN A 8 -3.34 -6.97 -1.67
CA ASN A 8 -4.54 -7.67 -2.14
C ASN A 8 -4.81 -7.35 -3.61
N LEU A 9 -4.56 -6.10 -4.04
CA LEU A 9 -4.70 -5.70 -5.44
C LEU A 9 -3.79 -6.54 -6.34
N VAL A 10 -2.51 -6.66 -6.01
CA VAL A 10 -1.56 -7.53 -6.77
C VAL A 10 -2.02 -8.98 -6.82
N ASP A 11 -2.59 -9.51 -5.71
CA ASP A 11 -3.11 -10.88 -5.70
C ASP A 11 -4.32 -11.04 -6.61
N THR A 12 -5.22 -10.05 -6.64
CA THR A 12 -6.37 -10.02 -7.58
C THR A 12 -5.89 -9.93 -9.04
N GLU A 13 -4.95 -9.07 -9.35
CA GLU A 13 -4.40 -8.92 -10.71
C GLU A 13 -3.76 -10.22 -11.23
N ARG A 14 -3.06 -10.94 -10.36
CA ARG A 14 -2.51 -12.27 -10.66
C ARG A 14 -3.61 -13.31 -10.88
N LEU A 15 -4.67 -13.29 -10.07
CA LEU A 15 -5.82 -14.16 -10.23
C LEU A 15 -6.54 -13.89 -11.55
N MET A 16 -6.80 -12.61 -11.88
CA MET A 16 -7.45 -12.20 -13.13
C MET A 16 -6.69 -12.71 -14.35
N ALA A 17 -5.36 -12.52 -14.41
CA ALA A 17 -4.54 -13.02 -15.51
C ALA A 17 -4.69 -14.54 -15.71
N ARG A 18 -4.76 -15.31 -14.62
CA ARG A 18 -4.97 -16.76 -14.71
C ARG A 18 -6.37 -17.12 -15.18
N LEU A 19 -7.40 -16.41 -14.71
CA LEU A 19 -8.78 -16.61 -15.17
C LEU A 19 -8.92 -16.25 -16.65
N GLU A 20 -8.34 -15.14 -17.09
CA GLU A 20 -8.34 -14.76 -18.50
C GLU A 20 -7.64 -15.78 -19.39
N SER A 21 -6.52 -16.35 -18.92
CA SER A 21 -5.83 -17.43 -19.63
C SER A 21 -6.68 -18.70 -19.80
N LEU A 22 -7.70 -18.88 -18.96
CA LEU A 22 -8.68 -19.96 -19.02
C LEU A 22 -9.94 -19.59 -19.84
N GLY A 23 -9.98 -18.37 -20.40
CA GLY A 23 -11.07 -17.91 -21.25
C GLY A 23 -12.19 -17.15 -20.53
N TYR A 24 -12.03 -16.84 -19.24
CA TYR A 24 -12.97 -15.96 -18.54
C TYR A 24 -12.76 -14.51 -18.97
N CYS A 25 -13.85 -13.75 -19.05
CA CYS A 25 -13.81 -12.28 -19.20
C CYS A 25 -13.89 -11.68 -17.80
N CYS A 26 -12.80 -11.05 -17.35
CA CYS A 26 -12.71 -10.46 -16.02
C CYS A 26 -12.94 -8.95 -16.08
N ALA A 27 -13.68 -8.41 -15.11
CA ALA A 27 -13.78 -6.96 -14.86
C ALA A 27 -13.38 -6.70 -13.41
N HIS A 28 -12.53 -5.69 -13.21
CA HIS A 28 -12.10 -5.26 -11.89
C HIS A 28 -12.96 -4.09 -11.43
N ASP A 29 -13.58 -4.21 -10.26
CA ASP A 29 -14.39 -3.18 -9.57
C ASP A 29 -15.28 -2.35 -10.53
N PRO A 30 -16.12 -3.00 -11.36
CA PRO A 30 -16.93 -2.29 -12.33
C PRO A 30 -18.02 -1.50 -11.61
N GLU A 31 -18.32 -0.28 -12.08
CA GLU A 31 -19.40 0.58 -11.55
C GLU A 31 -20.77 -0.15 -11.61
N VAL A 32 -20.97 -0.95 -12.63
CA VAL A 32 -22.15 -1.81 -12.78
C VAL A 32 -21.66 -3.24 -12.92
N ALA A 33 -21.89 -4.06 -11.91
CA ALA A 33 -21.53 -5.48 -11.99
C ALA A 33 -22.48 -6.19 -12.95
N THR A 34 -21.94 -6.66 -14.06
CA THR A 34 -22.65 -7.34 -15.15
C THR A 34 -22.28 -8.81 -15.27
N GLY A 35 -21.40 -9.30 -14.40
CA GLY A 35 -20.88 -10.67 -14.43
C GLY A 35 -21.83 -11.68 -13.79
N GLU A 36 -21.78 -12.93 -14.29
CA GLU A 36 -22.52 -14.05 -13.70
C GLU A 36 -21.88 -14.56 -12.39
N ILE A 37 -20.60 -14.28 -12.19
CA ILE A 37 -19.79 -14.75 -11.06
C ILE A 37 -19.10 -13.54 -10.43
N ALA A 38 -19.22 -13.41 -9.11
CA ALA A 38 -18.47 -12.44 -8.34
C ALA A 38 -17.40 -13.15 -7.48
N VAL A 39 -16.20 -12.58 -7.46
CA VAL A 39 -15.12 -12.97 -6.56
C VAL A 39 -14.74 -11.74 -5.75
N ILE A 40 -14.87 -11.79 -4.42
CA ILE A 40 -14.52 -10.70 -3.51
C ILE A 40 -13.23 -11.05 -2.79
N ASN A 41 -12.16 -10.30 -3.05
CA ASN A 41 -10.90 -10.40 -2.31
C ASN A 41 -10.95 -9.42 -1.13
N THR A 42 -11.01 -9.95 0.08
CA THR A 42 -11.37 -9.25 1.30
C THR A 42 -10.16 -8.83 2.13
N CYS A 43 -10.31 -7.74 2.89
CA CYS A 43 -9.40 -7.33 3.94
C CYS A 43 -9.87 -7.83 5.30
N GLY A 44 -8.95 -8.30 6.15
CA GLY A 44 -9.25 -8.79 7.50
C GLY A 44 -8.25 -8.27 8.54
N PHE A 45 -7.66 -7.08 8.27
CA PHE A 45 -6.54 -6.57 9.07
C PHE A 45 -7.00 -5.76 10.29
N ILE A 46 -7.91 -4.81 10.13
CA ILE A 46 -8.44 -3.95 11.19
C ILE A 46 -9.97 -3.89 11.14
N GLY A 47 -10.59 -3.42 12.24
CA GLY A 47 -12.06 -3.37 12.39
C GLY A 47 -12.79 -2.79 11.21
N ASP A 48 -12.47 -1.55 10.80
CA ASP A 48 -13.14 -0.84 9.70
C ASP A 48 -13.03 -1.60 8.37
N ALA A 49 -11.85 -2.16 8.06
CA ALA A 49 -11.66 -2.93 6.83
C ALA A 49 -12.37 -4.30 6.86
N LYS A 50 -12.59 -4.87 8.05
CA LYS A 50 -13.43 -6.07 8.22
C LYS A 50 -14.90 -5.72 7.98
N GLU A 51 -15.38 -4.61 8.54
CA GLU A 51 -16.75 -4.12 8.36
C GLU A 51 -17.03 -3.82 6.89
N GLU A 52 -16.15 -3.08 6.21
CA GLU A 52 -16.24 -2.84 4.77
C GLU A 52 -16.35 -4.14 3.98
N SER A 53 -15.49 -5.11 4.32
CA SER A 53 -15.49 -6.41 3.65
C SER A 53 -16.80 -7.17 3.87
N ILE A 54 -17.32 -7.20 5.09
CA ILE A 54 -18.60 -7.87 5.41
C ILE A 54 -19.75 -7.16 4.69
N ASN A 55 -19.84 -5.84 4.75
CA ASN A 55 -20.88 -5.06 4.09
C ASN A 55 -20.88 -5.29 2.57
N THR A 56 -19.70 -5.35 1.95
CA THR A 56 -19.57 -5.67 0.53
C THR A 56 -20.06 -7.08 0.23
N ILE A 57 -19.69 -8.08 1.04
CA ILE A 57 -20.16 -9.47 0.86
C ILE A 57 -21.68 -9.52 0.94
N LEU A 58 -22.29 -8.85 1.93
CA LEU A 58 -23.75 -8.82 2.11
C LEU A 58 -24.47 -8.17 0.92
N GLN A 59 -23.93 -7.09 0.36
CA GLN A 59 -24.47 -6.47 -0.86
C GLN A 59 -24.47 -7.44 -2.05
N PHE A 60 -23.39 -8.20 -2.24
CA PHE A 60 -23.32 -9.19 -3.32
C PHE A 60 -24.17 -10.43 -3.05
N ALA A 61 -24.35 -10.82 -1.78
CA ALA A 61 -25.26 -11.88 -1.36
C ALA A 61 -26.72 -11.51 -1.68
N GLU A 62 -27.14 -10.27 -1.41
CA GLU A 62 -28.45 -9.77 -1.78
C GLU A 62 -28.66 -9.79 -3.29
N ARG A 63 -27.72 -9.34 -4.09
CA ARG A 63 -27.77 -9.37 -5.56
C ARG A 63 -27.89 -10.80 -6.10
N LYS A 64 -27.20 -11.77 -5.47
CA LYS A 64 -27.32 -13.18 -5.81
C LYS A 64 -28.74 -13.68 -5.52
N THR A 65 -29.33 -13.32 -4.38
CA THR A 65 -30.68 -13.66 -4.01
C THR A 65 -31.73 -13.08 -4.99
N GLN A 66 -31.45 -11.88 -5.52
CA GLN A 66 -32.26 -11.23 -6.55
C GLN A 66 -32.09 -11.86 -7.96
N GLY A 67 -31.15 -12.80 -8.12
CA GLY A 67 -30.88 -13.47 -9.38
C GLY A 67 -29.97 -12.72 -10.34
N GLU A 68 -29.33 -11.64 -9.90
CA GLU A 68 -28.37 -10.88 -10.69
C GLU A 68 -27.01 -11.58 -10.82
N LEU A 69 -26.67 -12.45 -9.87
CA LEU A 69 -25.46 -13.25 -9.83
C LEU A 69 -25.82 -14.74 -9.73
N LYS A 70 -25.09 -15.58 -10.45
CA LYS A 70 -25.22 -17.04 -10.35
C LYS A 70 -24.36 -17.62 -9.22
N ARG A 71 -23.14 -17.06 -9.01
CA ARG A 71 -22.20 -17.54 -8.01
C ARG A 71 -21.49 -16.38 -7.32
N LEU A 72 -21.26 -16.55 -6.03
CA LEU A 72 -20.53 -15.61 -5.19
C LEU A 72 -19.41 -16.35 -4.44
N TYR A 73 -18.18 -15.95 -4.68
CA TYR A 73 -17.00 -16.48 -4.01
C TYR A 73 -16.31 -15.40 -3.19
N VAL A 74 -15.81 -15.77 -2.02
CA VAL A 74 -15.06 -14.86 -1.15
C VAL A 74 -13.68 -15.45 -0.88
N MET A 75 -12.67 -14.61 -0.97
CA MET A 75 -11.28 -14.96 -0.68
C MET A 75 -10.56 -13.85 0.10
N GLY A 76 -9.32 -14.09 0.51
CA GLY A 76 -8.46 -13.07 1.06
C GLY A 76 -8.30 -13.13 2.59
N CYS A 77 -7.88 -11.98 3.17
CA CYS A 77 -7.45 -11.91 4.57
C CYS A 77 -8.57 -12.17 5.58
N LEU A 78 -9.80 -11.68 5.32
CA LEU A 78 -10.95 -11.92 6.18
C LEU A 78 -11.34 -13.41 6.17
N ALA A 79 -11.43 -13.99 4.97
CA ALA A 79 -11.74 -15.41 4.80
C ALA A 79 -10.69 -16.30 5.46
N GLU A 80 -9.39 -15.95 5.40
CA GLU A 80 -8.32 -16.69 6.08
C GLU A 80 -8.53 -16.79 7.59
N ARG A 81 -9.00 -15.71 8.21
CA ARG A 81 -9.17 -15.63 9.67
C ARG A 81 -10.49 -16.18 10.18
N TYR A 82 -11.58 -15.86 9.50
CA TYR A 82 -12.95 -15.98 10.04
C TYR A 82 -13.87 -16.88 9.20
N ARG A 83 -13.31 -17.65 8.27
CA ARG A 83 -14.05 -18.51 7.35
C ARG A 83 -15.12 -19.35 8.04
N LYS A 84 -14.79 -20.01 9.15
CA LYS A 84 -15.72 -20.93 9.83
C LYS A 84 -16.95 -20.23 10.37
N ASP A 85 -16.79 -19.04 10.88
CA ASP A 85 -17.86 -18.25 11.46
C ASP A 85 -18.72 -17.64 10.36
N LEU A 86 -18.07 -17.08 9.34
CA LEU A 86 -18.75 -16.42 8.21
C LEU A 86 -19.49 -17.40 7.28
N GLU A 87 -19.00 -18.63 7.10
CA GLU A 87 -19.69 -19.68 6.34
C GLU A 87 -21.06 -20.03 6.96
N ALA A 88 -21.18 -19.94 8.28
CA ALA A 88 -22.44 -20.20 8.97
C ALA A 88 -23.41 -19.03 8.92
N GLU A 89 -22.91 -17.80 8.89
CA GLU A 89 -23.70 -16.57 8.97
C GLU A 89 -24.13 -16.07 7.59
N ILE A 90 -23.37 -16.34 6.53
CA ILE A 90 -23.64 -15.85 5.15
C ILE A 90 -23.69 -17.06 4.20
N PRO A 91 -24.78 -17.86 4.25
CA PRO A 91 -24.94 -19.07 3.42
C PRO A 91 -25.10 -18.78 1.92
N GLU A 92 -25.35 -17.54 1.53
CA GLU A 92 -25.43 -17.10 0.13
C GLU A 92 -24.10 -17.20 -0.61
N VAL A 93 -22.98 -17.19 0.10
CA VAL A 93 -21.64 -17.38 -0.48
C VAL A 93 -21.47 -18.86 -0.84
N ASP A 94 -21.21 -19.13 -2.12
CA ASP A 94 -21.07 -20.51 -2.61
C ASP A 94 -19.83 -21.20 -2.03
N LYS A 95 -18.73 -20.45 -1.88
CA LYS A 95 -17.52 -21.00 -1.28
C LYS A 95 -16.56 -19.91 -0.81
N TRP A 96 -15.88 -20.22 0.27
CA TRP A 96 -14.85 -19.37 0.89
C TRP A 96 -13.47 -19.95 0.66
N PHE A 97 -12.50 -19.09 0.35
CA PHE A 97 -11.12 -19.43 0.08
C PHE A 97 -10.21 -18.61 0.97
N GLY A 98 -9.19 -19.23 1.53
CA GLY A 98 -8.14 -18.51 2.24
C GLY A 98 -7.31 -17.63 1.31
N LYS A 99 -6.44 -16.81 1.88
CA LYS A 99 -5.59 -15.87 1.13
C LYS A 99 -4.74 -16.56 0.05
N PHE A 100 -4.30 -17.79 0.29
CA PHE A 100 -3.43 -18.55 -0.60
C PHE A 100 -4.15 -19.60 -1.44
N ASP A 101 -5.47 -19.72 -1.31
CA ASP A 101 -6.27 -20.78 -1.94
C ASP A 101 -6.69 -20.46 -3.37
N TYR A 102 -6.05 -19.51 -4.04
CA TYR A 102 -6.43 -19.08 -5.39
C TYR A 102 -6.40 -20.21 -6.43
N LEU A 103 -5.56 -21.24 -6.25
CA LEU A 103 -5.58 -22.43 -7.12
C LEU A 103 -6.86 -23.24 -6.93
N ASN A 104 -7.32 -23.39 -5.68
CA ASN A 104 -8.57 -24.08 -5.37
C ASN A 104 -9.78 -23.30 -5.92
N LEU A 105 -9.74 -21.97 -5.90
CA LEU A 105 -10.75 -21.13 -6.54
C LEU A 105 -10.78 -21.35 -8.06
N ILE A 106 -9.62 -21.42 -8.71
CA ILE A 106 -9.52 -21.69 -10.15
C ILE A 106 -10.07 -23.06 -10.49
N GLU A 107 -9.77 -24.10 -9.71
CA GLU A 107 -10.30 -25.46 -9.91
C GLU A 107 -11.84 -25.49 -9.71
N GLU A 108 -12.37 -24.76 -8.72
CA GLU A 108 -13.82 -24.63 -8.51
C GLU A 108 -14.52 -23.99 -9.72
N LEU A 109 -13.91 -22.97 -10.31
CA LEU A 109 -14.44 -22.27 -11.48
C LEU A 109 -14.44 -23.14 -12.74
N LYS A 110 -13.56 -24.15 -12.85
CA LYS A 110 -13.54 -25.09 -13.98
C LYS A 110 -14.68 -26.10 -13.96
N THR A 111 -15.46 -26.19 -12.89
CA THR A 111 -16.52 -27.20 -12.72
C THR A 111 -17.92 -26.56 -12.73
N PRO A 112 -18.86 -26.89 -13.67
CA PRO A 112 -18.72 -27.91 -14.71
C PRO A 112 -17.87 -27.44 -15.89
N PRO A 113 -17.26 -28.37 -16.66
CA PRO A 113 -16.44 -28.02 -17.79
C PRO A 113 -17.28 -27.29 -18.83
N GLN A 114 -17.03 -26.00 -19.00
CA GLN A 114 -17.48 -25.32 -20.20
C GLN A 114 -16.69 -25.88 -21.39
N PRO A 115 -17.32 -26.15 -22.55
CA PRO A 115 -16.56 -26.49 -23.73
C PRO A 115 -15.61 -25.31 -24.01
N SER A 116 -14.33 -25.55 -23.75
CA SER A 116 -13.27 -24.59 -24.08
C SER A 116 -13.42 -24.29 -25.58
N PRO A 117 -13.49 -23.01 -25.98
CA PRO A 117 -13.17 -22.69 -27.35
C PRO A 117 -11.75 -23.19 -27.59
N GLN A 118 -11.60 -24.08 -28.54
CA GLN A 118 -10.30 -24.56 -28.97
C GLN A 118 -9.43 -23.36 -29.37
N ARG A 119 -8.65 -22.85 -28.45
CA ARG A 119 -7.47 -22.06 -28.72
C ARG A 119 -6.28 -22.98 -28.56
N GLU A 120 -5.97 -23.65 -29.65
CA GLU A 120 -4.64 -24.19 -29.87
C GLU A 120 -3.62 -23.06 -29.69
N GLY A 121 -2.66 -23.25 -28.81
CA GLY A 121 -1.43 -22.47 -28.76
C GLY A 121 -1.36 -21.30 -27.79
N LEU A 122 -1.51 -21.54 -26.49
CA LEU A 122 -0.91 -20.67 -25.47
C LEU A 122 0.32 -21.35 -24.88
N GLN A 123 1.33 -21.48 -25.72
CA GLN A 123 2.71 -21.70 -25.30
C GLN A 123 3.37 -20.36 -25.00
N ALA A 124 4.07 -20.27 -23.87
CA ALA A 124 5.09 -19.27 -23.54
C ALA A 124 4.71 -17.80 -23.81
N GLY A 125 3.82 -17.22 -23.00
CA GLY A 125 3.44 -15.82 -23.12
C GLY A 125 2.31 -15.41 -22.16
N CYS A 126 2.03 -16.20 -21.12
CA CYS A 126 1.06 -15.81 -20.12
C CYS A 126 1.54 -14.53 -19.42
N GLN A 127 0.75 -13.46 -19.50
CA GLN A 127 1.03 -12.24 -18.76
C GLN A 127 1.12 -12.57 -17.26
N PRO A 128 2.08 -12.03 -16.52
CA PRO A 128 2.25 -12.33 -15.10
C PRO A 128 1.05 -11.88 -14.28
N ARG A 129 0.37 -10.81 -14.73
CA ARG A 129 -0.87 -10.28 -14.15
C ARG A 129 -1.58 -9.31 -15.10
N VAL A 130 -2.81 -8.93 -14.77
CA VAL A 130 -3.59 -7.86 -15.42
C VAL A 130 -3.44 -6.61 -14.58
N LEU A 131 -2.86 -5.54 -15.11
CA LEU A 131 -2.74 -4.27 -14.38
C LEU A 131 -4.12 -3.59 -14.31
N THR A 132 -4.57 -3.29 -13.11
CA THR A 132 -5.84 -2.60 -12.82
C THR A 132 -5.63 -1.16 -12.35
N THR A 133 -4.39 -0.80 -12.01
CA THR A 133 -3.98 0.58 -11.75
C THR A 133 -3.96 1.41 -13.05
N PRO A 134 -3.97 2.75 -12.97
CA PRO A 134 -3.60 3.60 -14.09
C PRO A 134 -2.28 3.16 -14.73
N ARG A 135 -2.19 3.24 -16.06
CA ARG A 135 -1.07 2.62 -16.82
C ARG A 135 0.33 3.10 -16.43
N HIS A 136 0.44 4.25 -15.79
CA HIS A 136 1.73 4.89 -15.51
C HIS A 136 2.33 4.49 -14.16
N TYR A 137 1.58 3.82 -13.28
CA TYR A 137 2.16 3.24 -12.06
C TYR A 137 1.65 1.82 -11.79
N ALA A 138 2.43 1.05 -11.07
CA ALA A 138 2.04 -0.27 -10.62
C ALA A 138 2.70 -0.61 -9.27
N TYR A 139 2.11 -1.57 -8.55
CA TYR A 139 2.69 -2.10 -7.33
C TYR A 139 3.52 -3.34 -7.63
N LEU A 140 4.75 -3.42 -7.13
CA LEU A 140 5.62 -4.60 -7.19
C LEU A 140 5.71 -5.22 -5.80
N LYS A 141 5.01 -6.35 -5.60
CA LYS A 141 5.03 -7.09 -4.34
C LYS A 141 6.22 -8.02 -4.26
N ILE A 142 7.22 -7.66 -3.42
CA ILE A 142 8.52 -8.35 -3.38
C ILE A 142 8.59 -9.48 -2.35
N SER A 143 7.65 -9.53 -1.41
CA SER A 143 7.55 -10.61 -0.43
C SER A 143 6.13 -10.72 0.13
N GLU A 144 5.86 -11.81 0.82
CA GLU A 144 4.62 -12.06 1.55
C GLU A 144 4.96 -12.48 2.98
N GLY A 145 4.11 -12.13 3.95
CA GLY A 145 4.27 -12.49 5.35
C GLY A 145 5.24 -11.60 6.12
N CYS A 146 5.27 -11.78 7.45
CA CYS A 146 6.09 -10.97 8.35
C CYS A 146 6.53 -11.76 9.58
N ASN A 147 7.80 -11.63 9.97
CA ASN A 147 8.37 -12.29 11.14
C ASN A 147 8.47 -11.38 12.37
N ARG A 148 7.99 -10.11 12.31
CA ARG A 148 8.24 -9.11 13.35
C ARG A 148 7.45 -9.33 14.66
N MET A 149 6.35 -10.06 14.63
CA MET A 149 5.57 -10.45 15.81
C MET A 149 5.18 -9.28 16.73
N CYS A 150 4.87 -8.11 16.18
CA CYS A 150 4.36 -6.98 16.95
C CYS A 150 3.10 -7.37 17.70
N SER A 151 2.92 -6.91 18.97
CA SER A 151 1.87 -7.40 19.88
C SER A 151 0.45 -7.20 19.35
N TYR A 152 0.20 -6.13 18.63
CA TYR A 152 -1.10 -5.73 18.07
C TYR A 152 -1.39 -6.30 16.67
N CYS A 153 -0.41 -6.92 16.01
CA CYS A 153 -0.48 -7.17 14.58
C CYS A 153 -0.96 -8.58 14.24
N ALA A 154 -2.03 -8.67 13.46
CA ALA A 154 -2.59 -9.92 12.96
C ALA A 154 -1.91 -10.44 11.67
N ILE A 155 -1.01 -9.68 11.05
CA ILE A 155 -0.37 -10.08 9.77
C ILE A 155 0.26 -11.48 9.82
N PRO A 156 1.07 -11.85 10.84
CA PRO A 156 1.63 -13.20 10.90
C PRO A 156 0.59 -14.32 10.98
N LEU A 157 -0.61 -14.02 11.51
CA LEU A 157 -1.73 -14.96 11.60
C LEU A 157 -2.46 -15.12 10.25
N ILE A 158 -2.42 -14.10 9.39
CA ILE A 158 -3.07 -14.06 8.07
C ILE A 158 -2.15 -14.59 6.99
N THR A 159 -0.91 -14.08 6.95
CA THR A 159 0.01 -14.27 5.83
C THR A 159 1.18 -15.19 6.14
N GLY A 160 1.29 -15.62 7.41
CA GLY A 160 2.36 -16.50 7.85
C GLY A 160 3.73 -15.81 7.89
N ARG A 161 4.78 -16.64 7.77
CA ARG A 161 6.17 -16.19 7.82
C ARG A 161 6.56 -15.44 6.56
N HIS A 162 7.52 -14.52 6.72
CA HIS A 162 8.11 -13.79 5.61
C HIS A 162 8.71 -14.73 4.56
N THR A 163 8.31 -14.53 3.31
CA THR A 163 8.77 -15.27 2.14
C THR A 163 9.04 -14.31 1.01
N SER A 164 10.30 -14.17 0.63
CA SER A 164 10.74 -13.30 -0.47
C SER A 164 10.44 -13.92 -1.83
N VAL A 165 10.06 -13.10 -2.79
CA VAL A 165 10.02 -13.49 -4.20
C VAL A 165 11.46 -13.47 -4.76
N PRO A 166 11.88 -14.47 -5.55
CA PRO A 166 13.20 -14.47 -6.18
C PRO A 166 13.46 -13.20 -7.00
N MET A 167 14.67 -12.65 -6.88
CA MET A 167 15.01 -11.36 -7.51
C MET A 167 14.82 -11.37 -9.03
N GLU A 168 15.19 -12.45 -9.71
CA GLU A 168 15.05 -12.59 -11.15
C GLU A 168 13.59 -12.61 -11.61
N GLU A 169 12.68 -13.09 -10.78
CA GLU A 169 11.23 -13.04 -11.06
C GLU A 169 10.71 -11.60 -10.96
N LEU A 170 11.14 -10.87 -9.94
CA LEU A 170 10.77 -9.47 -9.75
C LEU A 170 11.30 -8.57 -10.87
N ILE A 171 12.53 -8.81 -11.32
CA ILE A 171 13.10 -8.06 -12.44
C ILE A 171 12.29 -8.32 -13.72
N ARG A 172 12.00 -9.58 -14.05
CA ARG A 172 11.17 -9.93 -15.23
C ARG A 172 9.77 -9.31 -15.15
N GLU A 173 9.13 -9.33 -13.95
CA GLU A 173 7.83 -8.70 -13.74
C GLU A 173 7.91 -7.18 -13.96
N ALA A 174 8.96 -6.53 -13.44
CA ALA A 174 9.16 -5.09 -13.59
C ALA A 174 9.50 -4.69 -15.04
N GLU A 175 10.33 -5.47 -15.76
CA GLU A 175 10.59 -5.28 -17.19
C GLU A 175 9.31 -5.39 -18.03
N TRP A 176 8.46 -6.39 -17.71
CA TRP A 176 7.16 -6.54 -18.35
C TRP A 176 6.27 -5.31 -18.09
N MET A 177 6.20 -4.82 -16.83
CA MET A 177 5.44 -3.61 -16.49
C MET A 177 5.94 -2.39 -17.25
N ALA A 178 7.25 -2.18 -17.32
CA ALA A 178 7.85 -1.10 -18.10
C ALA A 178 7.43 -1.19 -19.58
N GLY A 179 7.41 -2.39 -20.16
CA GLY A 179 6.91 -2.66 -21.50
C GLY A 179 5.41 -2.36 -21.69
N GLN A 180 4.61 -2.37 -20.61
CA GLN A 180 3.20 -1.93 -20.64
C GLN A 180 3.04 -0.41 -20.47
N GLY A 181 4.12 0.34 -20.27
CA GLY A 181 4.12 1.80 -20.11
C GLY A 181 4.10 2.28 -18.66
N VAL A 182 4.34 1.39 -17.69
CA VAL A 182 4.50 1.77 -16.28
C VAL A 182 5.77 2.62 -16.12
N LYS A 183 5.66 3.75 -15.46
CA LYS A 183 6.73 4.71 -15.21
C LYS A 183 7.12 4.80 -13.73
N GLU A 184 6.22 4.40 -12.84
CA GLU A 184 6.46 4.35 -11.41
C GLU A 184 6.20 2.95 -10.86
N LEU A 185 7.21 2.37 -10.19
CA LEU A 185 7.09 1.14 -9.42
C LEU A 185 6.96 1.47 -7.93
N ASN A 186 5.82 1.12 -7.35
CA ASN A 186 5.62 1.16 -5.91
C ASN A 186 5.99 -0.20 -5.33
N VAL A 187 7.17 -0.29 -4.73
CA VAL A 187 7.69 -1.54 -4.14
C VAL A 187 7.07 -1.76 -2.78
N ILE A 188 6.34 -2.87 -2.64
CA ILE A 188 5.53 -3.18 -1.47
C ILE A 188 5.84 -4.55 -0.88
N ALA A 189 5.68 -4.66 0.45
CA ALA A 189 5.71 -5.89 1.24
C ALA A 189 4.95 -5.64 2.56
N GLN A 190 4.90 -6.62 3.45
CA GLN A 190 4.55 -6.38 4.85
C GLN A 190 5.75 -5.84 5.65
N ASP A 191 6.96 -6.18 5.23
CA ASP A 191 8.23 -5.68 5.75
C ASP A 191 9.28 -5.70 4.63
N LEU A 192 9.56 -4.55 4.01
CA LEU A 192 10.61 -4.42 3.00
C LEU A 192 12.01 -4.71 3.55
N SER A 193 12.24 -4.34 4.82
CA SER A 193 13.57 -4.42 5.42
C SER A 193 14.10 -5.86 5.48
N SER A 194 13.19 -6.84 5.52
CA SER A 194 13.55 -8.27 5.62
C SER A 194 13.79 -8.95 4.26
N TYR A 195 13.63 -8.25 3.14
CA TYR A 195 13.76 -8.87 1.82
C TYR A 195 15.12 -9.56 1.63
N GLY A 196 15.06 -10.83 1.24
CA GLY A 196 16.22 -11.67 0.93
C GLY A 196 16.79 -12.46 2.12
N LEU A 197 16.41 -12.16 3.36
CA LEU A 197 16.95 -12.88 4.53
C LEU A 197 16.63 -14.37 4.52
N ASP A 198 15.45 -14.74 4.04
CA ASP A 198 15.02 -16.13 3.91
C ASP A 198 15.72 -16.86 2.76
N LEU A 199 15.78 -16.27 1.56
CA LEU A 199 16.32 -16.87 0.35
C LEU A 199 17.85 -16.79 0.29
N TYR A 200 18.43 -15.61 0.55
CA TYR A 200 19.85 -15.31 0.30
C TYR A 200 20.67 -15.20 1.59
N LYS A 201 20.04 -15.37 2.76
CA LYS A 201 20.67 -15.28 4.10
C LYS A 201 21.32 -13.91 4.37
N ARG A 202 20.89 -12.89 3.67
CA ARG A 202 21.33 -11.49 3.83
C ARG A 202 20.28 -10.54 3.26
N HIS A 203 20.30 -9.28 3.70
CA HIS A 203 19.48 -8.25 3.10
C HIS A 203 19.81 -8.05 1.62
N GLN A 204 18.80 -8.12 0.77
CA GLN A 204 18.94 -7.94 -0.68
C GLN A 204 18.12 -6.80 -1.25
N LEU A 205 17.46 -6.03 -0.39
CA LEU A 205 16.67 -4.87 -0.83
C LEU A 205 17.54 -3.87 -1.61
N PRO A 206 18.75 -3.47 -1.14
CA PRO A 206 19.59 -2.53 -1.89
C PRO A 206 19.95 -3.02 -3.29
N GLU A 207 20.30 -4.31 -3.42
CA GLU A 207 20.64 -4.91 -4.71
C GLU A 207 19.43 -4.98 -5.65
N LEU A 208 18.27 -5.40 -5.12
CA LEU A 208 17.02 -5.42 -5.89
C LEU A 208 16.69 -4.03 -6.43
N ILE A 209 16.67 -3.01 -5.57
CA ILE A 209 16.32 -1.65 -5.99
C ILE A 209 17.31 -1.09 -6.99
N ASN A 210 18.61 -1.39 -6.82
CA ASN A 210 19.64 -0.96 -7.77
C ASN A 210 19.41 -1.57 -9.16
N ARG A 211 19.07 -2.87 -9.25
CA ARG A 211 18.74 -3.55 -10.52
C ARG A 211 17.42 -3.06 -11.12
N LEU A 212 16.41 -2.80 -10.30
CA LEU A 212 15.15 -2.20 -10.78
C LEU A 212 15.39 -0.81 -11.37
N ALA A 213 16.31 -0.05 -10.80
CA ALA A 213 16.67 1.29 -11.29
C ALA A 213 17.36 1.29 -12.67
N ASP A 214 17.92 0.16 -13.10
CA ASP A 214 18.50 -0.02 -14.44
C ASP A 214 17.47 -0.32 -15.53
N ILE A 215 16.20 -0.58 -15.17
CA ILE A 215 15.15 -0.90 -16.15
C ILE A 215 14.74 0.36 -16.93
N GLU A 216 14.92 0.32 -18.24
CA GLU A 216 14.53 1.42 -19.13
C GLU A 216 13.01 1.68 -19.06
N GLY A 217 12.62 2.94 -19.00
CA GLY A 217 11.23 3.38 -18.92
C GLY A 217 10.73 3.60 -17.49
N ILE A 218 11.39 3.06 -16.46
CA ILE A 218 11.05 3.31 -15.06
C ILE A 218 11.67 4.62 -14.61
N GLY A 219 10.81 5.63 -14.42
CA GLY A 219 11.20 6.96 -14.00
C GLY A 219 11.16 7.19 -12.49
N TRP A 220 10.39 6.39 -11.75
CA TRP A 220 10.31 6.38 -10.29
C TRP A 220 10.21 4.98 -9.70
N ILE A 221 10.92 4.76 -8.59
CA ILE A 221 10.81 3.60 -7.71
C ILE A 221 10.60 4.10 -6.29
N ARG A 222 9.48 3.73 -5.69
CA ARG A 222 9.07 4.18 -4.35
C ARG A 222 9.04 3.01 -3.38
N LEU A 223 9.50 3.23 -2.14
CA LEU A 223 9.63 2.19 -1.11
C LEU A 223 8.57 2.36 -0.02
N HIS A 224 7.78 1.30 0.23
CA HIS A 224 6.72 1.30 1.22
C HIS A 224 6.91 0.22 2.29
N TYR A 225 6.53 0.55 3.54
CA TYR A 225 6.47 -0.41 4.65
C TYR A 225 7.83 -0.93 5.10
N ALA A 226 8.81 -0.03 5.26
CA ALA A 226 10.06 -0.37 5.92
C ALA A 226 9.85 -0.55 7.44
N TYR A 227 10.65 -1.41 8.04
CA TYR A 227 10.66 -1.63 9.49
C TYR A 227 11.93 -1.03 10.11
N PRO A 228 11.86 -0.40 11.29
CA PRO A 228 12.99 0.33 11.85
C PRO A 228 14.10 -0.57 12.40
N THR A 229 13.76 -1.76 12.94
CA THR A 229 14.76 -2.70 13.48
C THR A 229 15.40 -3.50 12.35
N ASP A 230 16.70 -3.73 12.43
CA ASP A 230 17.51 -4.39 11.38
C ASP A 230 17.36 -3.70 10.00
N PHE A 231 17.31 -2.37 10.04
CA PHE A 231 17.17 -1.58 8.82
C PHE A 231 18.36 -1.76 7.88
N PRO A 232 18.14 -2.06 6.59
CA PRO A 232 19.20 -2.29 5.62
C PRO A 232 19.85 -0.97 5.17
N TYR A 233 20.67 -0.35 5.98
CA TYR A 233 21.31 0.96 5.73
C TYR A 233 21.88 1.19 4.33
N PRO A 234 22.44 0.17 3.62
CA PRO A 234 22.93 0.36 2.25
C PRO A 234 21.86 0.84 1.25
N ILE A 235 20.54 0.67 1.56
CA ILE A 235 19.47 1.22 0.71
C ILE A 235 19.54 2.75 0.59
N LEU A 236 20.03 3.43 1.63
CA LEU A 236 20.16 4.89 1.65
C LEU A 236 21.19 5.37 0.62
N ASP A 237 22.23 4.59 0.36
CA ASP A 237 23.23 4.91 -0.66
C ASP A 237 22.59 4.78 -2.06
N VAL A 238 21.78 3.74 -2.31
CA VAL A 238 21.01 3.59 -3.55
C VAL A 238 20.05 4.76 -3.76
N MET A 239 19.29 5.15 -2.72
CA MET A 239 18.36 6.29 -2.78
C MET A 239 19.05 7.62 -3.06
N ARG A 240 20.31 7.79 -2.60
CA ARG A 240 21.10 8.99 -2.88
C ARG A 240 21.66 9.01 -4.29
N GLU A 241 22.08 7.86 -4.82
CA GLU A 241 22.87 7.73 -6.05
C GLU A 241 22.02 7.54 -7.31
N ARG A 242 20.78 6.99 -7.16
CA ARG A 242 19.88 6.72 -8.26
C ARG A 242 18.79 7.78 -8.35
N GLU A 243 18.80 8.57 -9.42
CA GLU A 243 17.85 9.67 -9.64
C GLU A 243 16.38 9.21 -9.79
N ASN A 244 16.18 7.96 -10.22
CA ASN A 244 14.86 7.37 -10.38
C ASN A 244 14.39 6.59 -9.13
N VAL A 245 15.16 6.56 -8.04
CA VAL A 245 14.68 6.08 -6.75
C VAL A 245 14.20 7.28 -5.95
N CYS A 246 12.90 7.32 -5.67
CA CYS A 246 12.28 8.44 -4.96
C CYS A 246 12.94 8.66 -3.60
N ARG A 247 13.22 9.91 -3.27
CA ARG A 247 13.65 10.29 -1.90
C ARG A 247 12.44 10.28 -0.97
N TYR A 248 11.83 9.12 -0.86
CA TYR A 248 10.64 8.85 -0.09
C TYR A 248 10.78 7.51 0.62
N LEU A 249 10.59 7.50 1.93
CA LEU A 249 10.64 6.28 2.72
C LEU A 249 9.46 6.22 3.68
N ASP A 250 8.61 5.21 3.50
CA ASP A 250 7.55 4.88 4.44
C ASP A 250 8.09 3.89 5.47
N ILE A 251 8.24 4.35 6.72
CA ILE A 251 8.79 3.59 7.83
C ILE A 251 7.84 3.59 9.03
N ALA A 252 7.30 2.42 9.37
CA ALA A 252 6.32 2.27 10.43
C ALA A 252 6.96 2.30 11.82
N LEU A 253 6.98 3.46 12.49
CA LEU A 253 7.60 3.66 13.82
C LEU A 253 6.66 3.27 14.96
N GLN A 254 5.37 3.51 14.81
CA GLN A 254 4.24 3.15 15.67
C GLN A 254 4.12 3.95 16.96
N HIS A 255 5.19 4.12 17.72
CA HIS A 255 5.24 4.89 18.96
C HIS A 255 6.66 5.42 19.22
N ALA A 256 6.82 6.27 20.27
CA ALA A 256 8.11 6.87 20.63
C ALA A 256 8.62 6.50 22.00
N THR A 257 7.76 6.16 22.97
CA THR A 257 8.22 5.85 24.34
C THR A 257 8.74 4.42 24.46
N ASP A 258 9.81 4.23 25.22
CA ASP A 258 10.41 2.89 25.42
C ASP A 258 9.45 1.91 26.08
N SER A 259 8.57 2.39 26.99
CA SER A 259 7.50 1.60 27.60
C SER A 259 6.58 1.00 26.54
N MET A 260 6.06 1.85 25.64
CA MET A 260 5.13 1.43 24.60
C MET A 260 5.82 0.62 23.51
N LEU A 261 7.02 1.01 23.07
CA LEU A 261 7.80 0.24 22.10
C LEU A 261 8.07 -1.20 22.60
N SER A 262 8.35 -1.35 23.90
CA SER A 262 8.51 -2.66 24.52
C SER A 262 7.20 -3.44 24.58
N THR A 263 6.10 -2.83 25.04
CA THR A 263 4.77 -3.46 25.10
C THR A 263 4.24 -3.84 23.73
N MET A 264 4.49 -3.00 22.73
CA MET A 264 4.19 -3.27 21.31
C MET A 264 5.14 -4.29 20.66
N ARG A 265 6.19 -4.74 21.38
CA ARG A 265 7.21 -5.69 20.90
C ARG A 265 7.91 -5.22 19.63
N ARG A 266 8.29 -3.93 19.61
CA ARG A 266 8.96 -3.32 18.46
C ARG A 266 10.45 -3.62 18.37
N HIS A 267 11.06 -4.10 19.46
CA HIS A 267 12.49 -4.44 19.56
C HIS A 267 13.41 -3.29 19.13
N ILE A 268 13.02 -2.08 19.46
CA ILE A 268 13.77 -0.84 19.24
C ILE A 268 13.45 0.13 20.38
N THR A 269 14.41 0.93 20.75
CA THR A 269 14.25 2.02 21.73
C THR A 269 14.02 3.36 21.03
N ARG A 270 13.52 4.35 21.78
CA ARG A 270 13.41 5.73 21.33
C ARG A 270 14.74 6.26 20.78
N ALA A 271 15.80 6.09 21.53
CA ALA A 271 17.14 6.58 21.14
C ALA A 271 17.66 5.91 19.87
N GLU A 272 17.27 4.66 19.60
CA GLU A 272 17.61 3.97 18.35
C GLU A 272 16.77 4.47 17.18
N GLN A 273 15.48 4.76 17.39
CA GLN A 273 14.64 5.42 16.37
C GLN A 273 15.20 6.79 15.99
N ASP A 274 15.55 7.62 16.98
CA ASP A 274 16.11 8.94 16.72
C ASP A 274 17.42 8.85 15.92
N ARG A 275 18.34 7.95 16.30
CA ARG A 275 19.58 7.72 15.53
C ARG A 275 19.32 7.22 14.11
N LEU A 276 18.31 6.36 13.92
CA LEU A 276 17.91 5.87 12.59
C LEU A 276 17.43 7.04 11.73
N LEU A 277 16.52 7.87 12.24
CA LEU A 277 15.96 9.01 11.52
C LEU A 277 17.03 10.04 11.17
N ASP A 278 17.93 10.35 12.10
CA ASP A 278 19.08 11.25 11.87
C ASP A 278 20.02 10.68 10.78
N THR A 279 20.28 9.37 10.83
CA THR A 279 21.12 8.71 9.81
C THR A 279 20.47 8.79 8.43
N ILE A 280 19.16 8.52 8.34
CA ILE A 280 18.40 8.59 7.08
C ILE A 280 18.47 10.01 6.50
N ARG A 281 18.17 11.03 7.30
CA ARG A 281 18.20 12.45 6.88
C ARG A 281 19.60 12.91 6.46
N THR A 282 20.62 12.44 7.17
CA THR A 282 22.02 12.78 6.86
C THR A 282 22.49 12.14 5.56
N LYS A 283 22.17 10.86 5.36
CA LYS A 283 22.60 10.12 4.16
C LYS A 283 21.81 10.48 2.90
N VAL A 284 20.54 10.83 3.05
CA VAL A 284 19.66 11.22 1.94
C VAL A 284 19.07 12.61 2.22
N PRO A 285 19.82 13.67 1.95
CA PRO A 285 19.33 15.04 2.19
C PRO A 285 18.06 15.34 1.42
N GLY A 286 17.05 15.90 2.10
CA GLY A 286 15.76 16.23 1.51
C GLY A 286 14.80 15.05 1.35
N ILE A 287 15.08 13.91 2.00
CA ILE A 287 14.17 12.75 2.00
C ILE A 287 12.82 13.11 2.64
N CYS A 288 11.75 12.66 2.02
CA CYS A 288 10.41 12.65 2.60
C CYS A 288 10.27 11.41 3.48
N LEU A 289 10.02 11.62 4.76
CA LEU A 289 9.75 10.55 5.72
C LEU A 289 8.25 10.44 5.99
N ARG A 290 7.69 9.30 5.61
CA ARG A 290 6.34 8.90 5.98
C ARG A 290 6.38 7.92 7.14
N THR A 291 5.47 8.09 8.10
CA THR A 291 5.34 7.15 9.21
C THR A 291 3.88 6.88 9.55
N THR A 292 3.68 5.79 10.28
CA THR A 292 2.41 5.43 10.89
C THR A 292 2.60 5.31 12.39
N LEU A 293 1.68 5.89 13.17
CA LEU A 293 1.61 5.80 14.62
C LEU A 293 0.35 5.07 15.06
N LEU A 294 0.45 4.35 16.16
CA LEU A 294 -0.65 3.63 16.79
C LEU A 294 -0.79 4.15 18.23
N VAL A 295 -1.94 4.73 18.55
CA VAL A 295 -2.27 5.29 19.86
C VAL A 295 -3.37 4.49 20.54
N GLY A 296 -3.45 4.58 21.86
CA GLY A 296 -4.45 3.84 22.63
C GLY A 296 -4.18 2.34 22.75
N HIS A 297 -2.94 1.89 22.53
CA HIS A 297 -2.56 0.51 22.82
C HIS A 297 -2.65 0.25 24.33
N PRO A 298 -3.14 -0.93 24.78
CA PRO A 298 -3.24 -1.28 26.21
C PRO A 298 -1.99 -0.91 27.00
N GLY A 299 -2.20 -0.19 28.10
CA GLY A 299 -1.14 0.31 28.97
C GLY A 299 -0.51 1.64 28.57
N GLU A 300 -0.96 2.28 27.49
CA GLU A 300 -0.49 3.63 27.10
C GLU A 300 -1.03 4.66 28.11
N THR A 301 -0.11 5.27 28.86
CA THR A 301 -0.44 6.32 29.82
C THR A 301 -0.57 7.68 29.15
N GLU A 302 -1.16 8.65 29.86
CA GLU A 302 -1.21 10.04 29.41
C GLU A 302 0.21 10.64 29.24
N ALA A 303 1.16 10.21 30.07
CA ALA A 303 2.56 10.65 29.94
C ALA A 303 3.21 10.09 28.67
N ASP A 304 2.97 8.81 28.33
CA ASP A 304 3.44 8.21 27.08
C ASP A 304 2.87 8.94 25.88
N PHE A 305 1.58 9.28 25.90
CA PHE A 305 0.93 9.98 24.80
C PHE A 305 1.47 11.42 24.63
N ARG A 306 1.68 12.16 25.72
CA ARG A 306 2.29 13.50 25.64
C ARG A 306 3.72 13.46 25.10
N GLU A 307 4.52 12.52 25.55
CA GLU A 307 5.88 12.33 25.01
C GLU A 307 5.83 11.98 23.52
N LEU A 308 4.85 11.20 23.07
CA LEU A 308 4.65 10.93 21.64
C LEU A 308 4.33 12.21 20.86
N CYS A 309 3.42 13.07 21.37
CA CYS A 309 3.10 14.35 20.75
C CYS A 309 4.33 15.25 20.62
N ASP A 310 5.10 15.41 21.70
CA ASP A 310 6.35 16.18 21.72
C ASP A 310 7.35 15.63 20.69
N TRP A 311 7.43 14.32 20.55
CA TRP A 311 8.30 13.69 19.58
C TRP A 311 7.87 13.95 18.13
N VAL A 312 6.59 13.89 17.83
CA VAL A 312 6.06 14.23 16.51
C VAL A 312 6.41 15.67 16.15
N GLU A 313 6.24 16.60 17.10
CA GLU A 313 6.64 18.00 16.91
C GLU A 313 8.15 18.16 16.67
N GLN A 314 8.99 17.38 17.36
CA GLN A 314 10.45 17.41 17.19
C GLN A 314 10.87 16.81 15.85
N GLN A 315 10.31 15.66 15.50
CA GLN A 315 10.71 14.90 14.31
C GLN A 315 10.24 15.52 13.00
N GLN A 316 9.14 16.30 13.00
CA GLN A 316 8.67 17.01 11.81
C GLN A 316 8.53 16.08 10.59
N PHE A 317 7.78 14.99 10.74
CA PHE A 317 7.54 14.06 9.62
C PHE A 317 6.89 14.75 8.43
N ASP A 318 7.22 14.32 7.22
CA ASP A 318 6.66 14.89 6.00
C ASP A 318 5.24 14.38 5.77
N ARG A 319 5.03 13.09 6.05
CA ARG A 319 3.74 12.41 5.99
C ARG A 319 3.57 11.58 7.26
N LEU A 320 2.40 11.63 7.87
CA LEU A 320 2.09 10.83 9.04
C LEU A 320 0.61 10.45 9.04
N GLY A 321 0.35 9.18 9.30
CA GLY A 321 -0.97 8.68 9.65
C GLY A 321 -1.00 8.16 11.08
N ALA A 322 -2.07 8.47 11.83
CA ALA A 322 -2.30 7.93 13.17
C ALA A 322 -3.55 7.05 13.17
N PHE A 323 -3.49 5.95 13.90
CA PHE A 323 -4.60 5.00 14.04
C PHE A 323 -4.83 4.69 15.52
N ALA A 324 -6.10 4.54 15.89
CA ALA A 324 -6.48 3.99 17.17
C ALA A 324 -6.15 2.50 17.23
N TYR A 325 -5.75 2.02 18.40
CA TYR A 325 -5.61 0.58 18.63
C TYR A 325 -6.97 -0.10 18.46
N SER A 326 -6.98 -1.14 17.64
CA SER A 326 -8.10 -2.07 17.47
C SER A 326 -7.65 -3.43 17.98
N GLU A 327 -8.41 -4.03 18.91
CA GLU A 327 -8.11 -5.36 19.37
C GLU A 327 -8.35 -6.38 18.25
N GLU A 328 -7.33 -7.16 17.94
CA GLU A 328 -7.36 -8.16 16.87
C GLU A 328 -7.22 -9.56 17.45
N ASP A 329 -8.22 -10.42 17.21
CA ASP A 329 -8.27 -11.78 17.71
C ASP A 329 -7.00 -12.56 17.44
N GLY A 330 -6.55 -13.30 18.43
CA GLY A 330 -5.39 -14.18 18.34
C GLY A 330 -4.04 -13.48 18.37
N THR A 331 -3.98 -12.15 18.38
CA THR A 331 -2.75 -11.38 18.54
C THR A 331 -2.16 -11.55 19.96
N TYR A 332 -0.91 -11.15 20.12
CA TYR A 332 -0.31 -11.19 21.45
C TYR A 332 -0.99 -10.21 22.40
N ALA A 333 -1.32 -9.02 21.95
CA ALA A 333 -1.99 -8.00 22.76
C ALA A 333 -3.36 -8.49 23.25
N ALA A 334 -4.22 -8.99 22.37
CA ALA A 334 -5.54 -9.52 22.73
C ALA A 334 -5.49 -10.68 23.74
N LYS A 335 -4.39 -11.45 23.76
CA LYS A 335 -4.23 -12.58 24.70
C LYS A 335 -3.66 -12.20 26.06
N HIS A 336 -2.90 -11.11 26.15
CA HIS A 336 -2.07 -10.82 27.32
C HIS A 336 -2.34 -9.46 27.96
N TYR A 337 -3.00 -8.57 27.26
CA TYR A 337 -3.33 -7.23 27.74
C TYR A 337 -4.84 -7.04 27.74
N MET A 338 -5.33 -6.29 28.70
CA MET A 338 -6.71 -5.85 28.73
C MET A 338 -6.77 -4.50 28.01
N ASP A 339 -7.69 -4.36 27.05
CA ASP A 339 -7.95 -3.07 26.41
C ASP A 339 -8.77 -2.20 27.37
N ASP A 340 -8.04 -1.42 28.16
CA ASP A 340 -8.57 -0.59 29.27
C ASP A 340 -8.69 0.89 28.91
N ILE A 341 -8.35 1.26 27.67
CA ILE A 341 -8.45 2.64 27.18
C ILE A 341 -9.77 2.80 26.42
N PRO A 342 -10.68 3.70 26.90
CA PRO A 342 -11.94 3.95 26.21
C PRO A 342 -11.74 4.38 24.76
N GLU A 343 -12.66 3.98 23.87
CA GLU A 343 -12.57 4.27 22.44
C GLU A 343 -12.54 5.79 22.17
N GLU A 344 -13.31 6.56 22.92
CA GLU A 344 -13.34 8.02 22.83
C GLU A 344 -11.95 8.62 23.08
N VAL A 345 -11.21 8.11 24.07
CA VAL A 345 -9.84 8.55 24.39
C VAL A 345 -8.88 8.19 23.25
N LYS A 346 -9.02 7.00 22.66
CA LYS A 346 -8.20 6.59 21.51
C LYS A 346 -8.42 7.54 20.32
N GLN A 347 -9.67 7.86 20.03
CA GLN A 347 -10.04 8.79 18.93
C GLN A 347 -9.57 10.22 19.21
N GLU A 348 -9.68 10.70 20.44
CA GLU A 348 -9.13 12.00 20.85
C GLU A 348 -7.60 12.06 20.62
N ARG A 349 -6.88 10.98 20.97
CA ARG A 349 -5.43 10.89 20.74
C ARG A 349 -5.07 10.87 19.25
N VAL A 350 -5.83 10.16 18.41
CA VAL A 350 -5.67 10.22 16.96
C VAL A 350 -5.86 11.65 16.46
N ALA A 351 -6.95 12.31 16.86
CA ALA A 351 -7.26 13.67 16.45
C ALA A 351 -6.15 14.67 16.84
N GLU A 352 -5.59 14.55 18.04
CA GLU A 352 -4.51 15.42 18.51
C GLU A 352 -3.22 15.21 17.71
N ILE A 353 -2.80 13.97 17.45
CA ILE A 353 -1.63 13.69 16.59
C ILE A 353 -1.85 14.25 15.17
N MET A 354 -3.05 14.06 14.61
CA MET A 354 -3.37 14.56 13.27
C MET A 354 -3.40 16.10 13.23
N ARG A 355 -3.86 16.76 14.29
CA ARG A 355 -3.81 18.22 14.43
C ARG A 355 -2.36 18.75 14.43
N ILE A 356 -1.47 18.08 15.16
CA ILE A 356 -0.05 18.42 15.19
C ILE A 356 0.56 18.24 13.78
N GLN A 357 0.28 17.11 13.15
CA GLN A 357 0.78 16.81 11.81
C GLN A 357 0.24 17.76 10.74
N GLN A 358 -1.01 18.18 10.83
CA GLN A 358 -1.62 19.17 9.93
C GLN A 358 -0.82 20.48 9.94
N ALA A 359 -0.47 20.98 11.14
CA ALA A 359 0.35 22.19 11.26
C ALA A 359 1.77 22.02 10.70
N ILE A 360 2.36 20.82 10.82
CA ILE A 360 3.66 20.48 10.23
C ILE A 360 3.53 20.45 8.70
N SER A 361 2.51 19.77 8.18
CA SER A 361 2.26 19.65 6.75
C SER A 361 2.08 21.01 6.09
N ALA A 362 1.23 21.88 6.66
CA ALA A 362 1.00 23.23 6.17
C ALA A 362 2.32 24.04 6.01
N ARG A 363 3.22 23.98 7.02
CA ARG A 363 4.52 24.67 6.93
C ARG A 363 5.41 24.07 5.84
N LYS A 364 5.46 22.75 5.72
CA LYS A 364 6.26 22.05 4.70
C LYS A 364 5.71 22.31 3.30
N MET A 365 4.39 22.26 3.09
CA MET A 365 3.74 22.60 1.82
C MET A 365 4.01 24.06 1.44
N ALA A 366 3.83 25.01 2.35
CA ALA A 366 4.13 26.41 2.12
C ALA A 366 5.60 26.64 1.67
N SER A 367 6.54 25.85 2.18
CA SER A 367 7.95 25.91 1.79
C SER A 367 8.24 25.48 0.35
N GLN A 368 7.28 24.84 -0.34
CA GLN A 368 7.40 24.43 -1.73
C GLN A 368 7.03 25.55 -2.71
N VAL A 369 6.32 26.57 -2.26
CA VAL A 369 5.89 27.69 -3.12
C VAL A 369 7.11 28.39 -3.74
N GLY A 370 7.03 28.61 -5.05
CA GLY A 370 8.11 29.20 -5.85
C GLY A 370 9.12 28.18 -6.41
N LYS A 371 9.13 26.93 -5.92
CA LYS A 371 9.99 25.88 -6.47
C LYS A 371 9.41 25.30 -7.75
N VAL A 372 10.27 24.66 -8.53
CA VAL A 372 9.90 23.83 -9.67
C VAL A 372 10.08 22.38 -9.26
N LEU A 373 9.01 21.62 -9.30
CA LEU A 373 8.99 20.21 -8.92
C LEU A 373 8.70 19.35 -10.14
N ARG A 374 9.34 18.19 -10.23
CA ARG A 374 9.00 17.14 -11.20
C ARG A 374 7.74 16.44 -10.72
N VAL A 375 6.73 16.37 -11.58
CA VAL A 375 5.39 15.82 -11.27
C VAL A 375 5.04 14.77 -12.30
N LEU A 376 4.57 13.60 -11.83
CA LEU A 376 3.92 12.58 -12.66
C LEU A 376 2.40 12.86 -12.62
N THR A 377 1.79 12.99 -13.78
CA THR A 377 0.37 13.30 -13.90
C THR A 377 -0.49 12.05 -13.82
N ASP A 378 -1.51 12.05 -12.97
CA ASP A 378 -2.33 10.87 -12.66
C ASP A 378 -3.70 10.88 -13.33
N ARG A 379 -4.41 12.03 -13.31
CA ARG A 379 -5.80 12.13 -13.80
C ARG A 379 -6.19 13.56 -14.15
N ARG A 380 -7.35 13.71 -14.80
CA ARG A 380 -8.03 15.00 -14.96
C ARG A 380 -9.21 15.08 -14.00
N GLU A 381 -9.38 16.25 -13.40
CA GLU A 381 -10.50 16.54 -12.53
C GLU A 381 -10.93 18.00 -12.68
N GLY A 382 -12.08 18.23 -13.31
CA GLY A 382 -12.53 19.56 -13.68
C GLY A 382 -11.52 20.32 -14.53
N ASP A 383 -11.12 21.50 -14.08
CA ASP A 383 -10.16 22.38 -14.77
C ASP A 383 -8.68 22.04 -14.43
N TYR A 384 -8.44 20.99 -13.63
CA TYR A 384 -7.10 20.63 -13.20
C TYR A 384 -6.63 19.32 -13.82
N VAL A 385 -5.33 19.23 -14.02
CA VAL A 385 -4.61 17.97 -14.12
C VAL A 385 -3.99 17.70 -12.76
N ILE A 386 -4.31 16.56 -12.18
CA ILE A 386 -3.80 16.13 -10.90
C ILE A 386 -2.56 15.26 -11.12
N GLY A 387 -1.54 15.47 -10.31
CA GLY A 387 -0.34 14.66 -10.33
C GLY A 387 0.34 14.62 -8.97
N ARG A 388 1.46 13.94 -8.89
CA ARG A 388 2.23 13.74 -7.64
C ARG A 388 3.70 14.05 -7.86
N THR A 389 4.37 14.43 -6.77
CA THR A 389 5.82 14.56 -6.75
C THR A 389 6.50 13.24 -6.35
N GLU A 390 7.84 13.22 -6.40
CA GLU A 390 8.63 12.09 -5.84
C GLU A 390 8.37 11.87 -4.33
N PHE A 391 7.76 12.83 -3.66
CA PHE A 391 7.47 12.80 -2.22
C PHE A 391 6.08 12.31 -1.87
N ASP A 392 5.29 11.89 -2.88
CA ASP A 392 3.87 11.58 -2.69
C ASP A 392 3.53 10.22 -3.32
N SER A 393 3.01 9.31 -2.50
CA SER A 393 2.53 7.99 -2.91
C SER A 393 1.15 8.10 -3.54
N PRO A 394 0.83 7.27 -4.54
CA PRO A 394 -0.52 7.20 -5.10
C PRO A 394 -1.57 6.96 -4.00
N GLU A 395 -2.72 7.65 -4.11
CA GLU A 395 -3.95 7.43 -3.33
C GLU A 395 -3.90 7.80 -1.84
N VAL A 396 -2.72 8.03 -1.26
CA VAL A 396 -2.58 8.21 0.20
C VAL A 396 -1.86 9.49 0.64
N ASP A 397 -1.11 10.14 -0.26
CA ASP A 397 -0.35 11.34 0.06
C ASP A 397 -0.90 12.57 -0.69
N CYS A 398 -0.14 13.66 -0.67
CA CYS A 398 -0.54 14.96 -1.23
C CYS A 398 -0.56 14.96 -2.76
N GLU A 399 -1.33 15.87 -3.31
CA GLU A 399 -1.48 16.04 -4.76
C GLU A 399 -0.97 17.40 -5.24
N VAL A 400 -0.67 17.45 -6.53
CA VAL A 400 -0.34 18.69 -7.24
C VAL A 400 -1.45 18.99 -8.25
N LEU A 401 -2.22 20.05 -7.99
CA LEU A 401 -3.27 20.53 -8.87
C LEU A 401 -2.65 21.49 -9.90
N ILE A 402 -2.60 21.04 -11.14
CA ILE A 402 -1.97 21.78 -12.25
C ILE A 402 -3.08 22.44 -13.07
N THR A 403 -3.07 23.76 -13.13
CA THR A 403 -4.02 24.49 -13.99
C THR A 403 -3.74 24.13 -15.45
N ALA A 404 -4.72 23.49 -16.10
CA ALA A 404 -4.62 23.15 -17.51
C ALA A 404 -4.91 24.41 -18.36
N PRO A 405 -4.13 24.67 -19.42
CA PRO A 405 -4.49 25.72 -20.38
C PRO A 405 -5.83 25.41 -21.03
N SER A 406 -6.73 26.36 -21.08
CA SER A 406 -8.08 26.23 -21.64
C SER A 406 -8.14 26.06 -23.18
N THR A 407 -7.02 26.00 -23.84
CA THR A 407 -6.94 25.89 -25.30
C THR A 407 -6.20 24.64 -25.73
N LEU A 408 -6.88 23.78 -26.50
CA LEU A 408 -6.31 22.70 -27.31
C LEU A 408 -5.20 23.25 -28.23
N GLY A 409 -3.93 23.04 -27.88
CA GLY A 409 -2.78 23.51 -28.63
C GLY A 409 -1.46 22.94 -28.16
N LYS A 410 -0.33 23.31 -28.76
CA LYS A 410 1.02 22.91 -28.35
C LYS A 410 1.23 23.23 -26.86
N GLY A 411 1.18 22.20 -26.00
CA GLY A 411 1.32 22.30 -24.54
C GLY A 411 0.26 21.54 -23.74
N GLU A 412 -0.53 20.66 -24.36
CA GLU A 412 -1.48 19.80 -23.65
C GLU A 412 -0.75 18.85 -22.71
N ILE A 413 -1.12 18.87 -21.42
CA ILE A 413 -0.59 17.96 -20.42
C ILE A 413 -1.25 16.58 -20.62
N ARG A 414 -0.42 15.57 -20.86
CA ARG A 414 -0.86 14.17 -21.02
C ARG A 414 -0.79 13.47 -19.66
N ILE A 415 -1.77 12.65 -19.39
CA ILE A 415 -1.77 11.80 -18.20
C ILE A 415 -0.70 10.71 -18.35
N GLY A 416 -0.04 10.38 -17.22
CA GLY A 416 1.02 9.40 -17.16
C GLY A 416 2.39 9.92 -17.66
N GLU A 417 2.56 11.22 -17.78
CA GLU A 417 3.82 11.84 -18.20
C GLU A 417 4.42 12.70 -17.08
N PHE A 418 5.74 12.84 -17.13
CA PHE A 418 6.47 13.72 -16.22
C PHE A 418 6.53 15.14 -16.76
N TYR A 419 6.26 16.10 -15.88
CA TYR A 419 6.38 17.53 -16.18
C TYR A 419 7.08 18.29 -15.05
N ASP A 420 7.79 19.34 -15.41
CA ASP A 420 8.30 20.32 -14.45
C ASP A 420 7.18 21.33 -14.15
N ILE A 421 6.74 21.40 -12.90
CA ILE A 421 5.65 22.25 -12.44
C ILE A 421 6.19 23.30 -11.48
N LYS A 422 5.94 24.58 -11.78
CA LYS A 422 6.21 25.67 -10.86
C LYS A 422 5.07 25.80 -9.88
N ILE A 423 5.36 25.60 -8.60
CA ILE A 423 4.40 25.72 -7.50
C ILE A 423 4.11 27.20 -7.25
N GLU A 424 2.83 27.58 -7.26
CA GLU A 424 2.38 28.97 -7.07
C GLU A 424 1.67 29.17 -5.74
N ARG A 425 0.98 28.14 -5.24
CA ARG A 425 0.22 28.16 -3.99
C ARG A 425 0.29 26.78 -3.33
N ALA A 426 0.14 26.77 -2.01
CA ALA A 426 0.04 25.55 -1.22
C ALA A 426 -1.15 25.66 -0.26
N GLU A 427 -1.78 24.56 0.02
CA GLU A 427 -2.69 24.29 1.13
C GLU A 427 -2.03 23.30 2.09
N GLU A 428 -2.78 22.82 3.08
CA GLU A 428 -2.24 21.96 4.13
C GLU A 428 -1.71 20.62 3.58
N PHE A 429 -2.34 20.11 2.54
CA PHE A 429 -2.03 18.81 1.94
C PHE A 429 -1.77 18.89 0.43
N ASP A 430 -2.17 19.97 -0.25
CA ASP A 430 -2.11 20.07 -1.69
C ASP A 430 -1.27 21.25 -2.18
N LEU A 431 -0.65 21.06 -3.33
CA LEU A 431 0.10 22.07 -4.06
C LEU A 431 -0.65 22.48 -5.32
N PHE A 432 -0.54 23.75 -5.67
CA PHE A 432 -1.12 24.31 -6.90
C PHE A 432 -0.02 24.91 -7.76
N GLY A 433 -0.02 24.58 -9.02
CA GLY A 433 1.03 25.03 -9.91
C GLY A 433 0.63 25.08 -11.38
N LYS A 434 1.60 25.46 -12.18
CA LYS A 434 1.48 25.51 -13.64
C LYS A 434 2.72 24.92 -14.30
N LEU A 435 2.55 24.52 -15.57
CA LEU A 435 3.64 24.00 -16.39
C LEU A 435 4.80 25.01 -16.43
N TRP A 436 6.00 24.54 -16.08
CA TRP A 436 7.21 25.31 -16.15
C TRP A 436 7.85 25.18 -17.54
N SER A 437 7.95 26.28 -18.29
CA SER A 437 8.76 26.37 -19.52
C SER A 437 10.01 27.16 -19.20
N LYS A 438 11.19 26.54 -19.36
CA LYS A 438 12.42 27.34 -19.42
C LYS A 438 12.27 28.34 -20.58
N LYS A 439 12.27 29.64 -20.27
CA LYS A 439 12.39 30.69 -21.29
C LYS A 439 13.77 30.64 -21.93
#